data_cf4ec79c6eff6cc61926caab31aa2d3d
#
_entry.id   cf4ec79c6eff6cc61926caab31aa2d3d
#
_cell.length_a   1.000
_cell.length_b   1.000
_cell.length_c   1.000
_cell.angle_alpha   90.00
_cell.angle_beta   90.00
_cell.angle_gamma   90.00
#
_symmetry.space_group_name_H-M   'P 1'
#
loop_
_entity.id
_entity.type
_entity.pdbx_description
1 polymer ?
#
loop_
_entity_poly.entity_id
_entity_poly.type
_entity_poly.pdbx_seq_one_letter_code
_entity_poly.pdbx_strand_id
1 'polypeptide(L)'
;MGEWNSSQKVLTLVKNDKWWGEKPILDRIIWRQMDSEAIRASFKNGELDAFTFVGATSYNAVKGQAGTEIRQSQNTNVNIIQLNPKRIEDLALRRAILASVDREQIAKAYFSQLGWTEPLPGSIIAMPFQKGYQNNYAGDTGAQAAGKILEAAGYSKSGDYYAKNGKVAGFALTSFGSA
;
A
#
# COMPACT_ATOMS: atom_id res chain seq x y z
N MET A 1 -23.38 10.88 -18.93
CA MET A 1 -22.56 10.19 -19.95
C MET A 1 -21.19 10.84 -19.95
N GLY A 2 -20.10 10.11 -20.22
CA GLY A 2 -18.74 10.67 -20.17
C GLY A 2 -18.11 10.70 -21.56
N GLU A 3 -17.28 11.68 -21.80
CA GLU A 3 -16.47 11.81 -23.02
C GLU A 3 -14.99 11.79 -22.66
N TRP A 4 -14.25 10.87 -23.28
CA TRP A 4 -12.80 10.73 -23.10
C TRP A 4 -12.05 11.38 -24.24
N ASN A 5 -11.21 12.37 -23.92
CA ASN A 5 -10.26 12.96 -24.84
C ASN A 5 -8.85 12.37 -24.59
N SER A 6 -8.43 11.48 -25.48
CA SER A 6 -7.16 10.75 -25.34
C SER A 6 -5.92 11.63 -25.53
N SER A 7 -6.00 12.67 -26.35
CA SER A 7 -4.87 13.58 -26.58
C SER A 7 -4.62 14.50 -25.40
N GLN A 8 -5.66 14.92 -24.72
CA GLN A 8 -5.58 15.78 -23.53
C GLN A 8 -5.57 14.97 -22.22
N LYS A 9 -5.81 13.67 -22.27
CA LYS A 9 -5.96 12.79 -21.11
C LYS A 9 -7.05 13.28 -20.12
N VAL A 10 -8.17 13.70 -20.66
CA VAL A 10 -9.30 14.29 -19.93
C VAL A 10 -10.56 13.47 -20.13
N LEU A 11 -11.26 13.17 -19.03
CA LEU A 11 -12.59 12.59 -19.01
C LEU A 11 -13.58 13.62 -18.48
N THR A 12 -14.56 14.01 -19.29
CA THR A 12 -15.65 14.88 -18.87
C THR A 12 -16.90 14.06 -18.58
N LEU A 13 -17.41 14.13 -17.37
CA LEU A 13 -18.67 13.54 -16.96
C LEU A 13 -19.73 14.65 -16.85
N VAL A 14 -20.92 14.42 -17.37
CA VAL A 14 -22.07 15.35 -17.28
C VAL A 14 -23.24 14.68 -16.56
N LYS A 15 -24.18 15.46 -16.07
CA LYS A 15 -25.41 14.96 -15.44
C LYS A 15 -26.08 13.89 -16.31
N ASN A 16 -26.67 12.93 -15.65
CA ASN A 16 -27.57 11.96 -16.28
C ASN A 16 -29.00 12.33 -15.96
N ASP A 17 -29.69 12.87 -16.93
CA ASP A 17 -31.13 13.29 -16.77
C ASP A 17 -32.04 12.11 -16.46
N LYS A 18 -31.60 10.89 -16.77
CA LYS A 18 -32.34 9.64 -16.50
C LYS A 18 -31.93 8.98 -15.17
N TRP A 19 -31.15 9.68 -14.33
CA TRP A 19 -30.79 9.17 -13.03
C TRP A 19 -32.00 9.06 -12.11
N TRP A 20 -32.21 7.89 -11.54
CA TRP A 20 -33.36 7.55 -10.69
C TRP A 20 -33.23 7.97 -9.22
N GLY A 21 -32.03 8.29 -8.77
CA GLY A 21 -31.76 8.74 -7.40
C GLY A 21 -31.77 10.27 -7.25
N GLU A 22 -31.11 10.77 -6.21
CA GLU A 22 -30.99 12.22 -6.00
C GLU A 22 -30.25 12.90 -7.17
N LYS A 23 -30.76 14.05 -7.58
CA LYS A 23 -30.18 14.77 -8.73
C LYS A 23 -28.75 15.24 -8.39
N PRO A 24 -27.78 15.01 -9.28
CA PRO A 24 -26.42 15.53 -9.10
C PRO A 24 -26.43 17.06 -8.98
N ILE A 25 -25.67 17.58 -8.03
CA ILE A 25 -25.56 19.02 -7.80
C ILE A 25 -24.68 19.66 -8.86
N LEU A 26 -23.54 19.01 -9.21
CA LEU A 26 -22.60 19.52 -10.19
C LEU A 26 -23.08 19.28 -11.62
N ASP A 27 -22.93 20.25 -12.50
CA ASP A 27 -23.27 20.12 -13.93
C ASP A 27 -22.33 19.19 -14.66
N ARG A 28 -21.04 19.22 -14.29
CA ARG A 28 -19.98 18.37 -14.85
C ARG A 28 -18.86 18.14 -13.88
N ILE A 29 -18.13 17.03 -14.07
CA ILE A 29 -16.87 16.70 -13.39
C ILE A 29 -15.84 16.44 -14.48
N ILE A 30 -14.69 17.08 -14.36
CA ILE A 30 -13.57 16.93 -15.29
C ILE A 30 -12.44 16.20 -14.61
N TRP A 31 -12.17 14.97 -15.01
CA TRP A 31 -11.04 14.19 -14.55
C TRP A 31 -9.84 14.39 -15.48
N ARG A 32 -8.69 14.71 -14.91
CA ARG A 32 -7.43 14.87 -15.65
C ARG A 32 -6.44 13.80 -15.19
N GLN A 33 -5.88 13.06 -16.14
CA GLN A 33 -4.80 12.11 -15.85
C GLN A 33 -3.47 12.87 -15.88
N MET A 34 -2.77 12.89 -14.75
CA MET A 34 -1.52 13.62 -14.55
C MET A 34 -0.59 12.78 -13.67
N ASP A 35 0.72 13.04 -13.70
CA ASP A 35 1.64 12.50 -12.71
C ASP A 35 1.48 13.17 -11.33
N SER A 36 2.02 12.53 -10.30
CA SER A 36 1.81 12.96 -8.91
C SER A 36 2.39 14.35 -8.60
N GLU A 37 3.45 14.76 -9.26
CA GLU A 37 4.04 16.09 -9.05
C GLU A 37 3.19 17.17 -9.70
N ALA A 38 2.77 16.94 -10.93
CA ALA A 38 1.89 17.85 -11.66
C ALA A 38 0.54 18.01 -10.93
N ILE A 39 -0.05 16.92 -10.40
CA ILE A 39 -1.28 16.99 -9.59
C ILE A 39 -1.09 17.93 -8.40
N ARG A 40 -0.02 17.76 -7.61
CA ARG A 40 0.24 18.61 -6.44
C ARG A 40 0.45 20.07 -6.81
N ALA A 41 1.19 20.33 -7.90
CA ALA A 41 1.41 21.68 -8.39
C ALA A 41 0.10 22.33 -8.87
N SER A 42 -0.67 21.65 -9.70
CA SER A 42 -1.96 22.14 -10.22
C SER A 42 -2.98 22.39 -9.10
N PHE A 43 -3.01 21.55 -8.07
CA PHE A 43 -3.88 21.80 -6.91
C PHE A 43 -3.44 23.05 -6.14
N LYS A 44 -2.15 23.24 -5.90
CA LYS A 44 -1.62 24.43 -5.22
C LYS A 44 -1.90 25.72 -6.00
N ASN A 45 -1.89 25.64 -7.32
CA ASN A 45 -2.18 26.78 -8.21
C ASN A 45 -3.68 27.04 -8.39
N GLY A 46 -4.56 26.22 -7.79
CA GLY A 46 -6.02 26.35 -7.95
C GLY A 46 -6.55 25.87 -9.30
N GLU A 47 -5.77 25.08 -10.04
CA GLU A 47 -6.20 24.47 -11.31
C GLU A 47 -6.99 23.19 -11.13
N LEU A 48 -6.95 22.60 -9.93
CA LEU A 48 -7.71 21.44 -9.51
C LEU A 48 -8.48 21.75 -8.24
N ASP A 49 -9.75 21.35 -8.20
CA ASP A 49 -10.62 21.50 -7.03
C ASP A 49 -10.40 20.39 -6.00
N ALA A 50 -10.05 19.20 -6.45
CA ALA A 50 -9.85 18.03 -5.59
C ALA A 50 -8.89 17.02 -6.24
N PHE A 51 -8.18 16.26 -5.41
CA PHE A 51 -7.45 15.08 -5.84
C PHE A 51 -7.33 14.08 -4.69
N THR A 52 -7.08 12.82 -5.03
CA THR A 52 -6.83 11.76 -4.06
C THR A 52 -5.35 11.40 -4.03
N PHE A 53 -4.85 11.07 -2.85
CA PHE A 53 -3.45 10.67 -2.67
C PHE A 53 -3.28 9.63 -1.57
N VAL A 54 -2.15 8.97 -1.59
CA VAL A 54 -1.69 8.06 -0.53
C VAL A 54 -0.28 8.47 -0.12
N GLY A 55 -0.01 8.44 1.18
CA GLY A 55 1.33 8.63 1.73
C GLY A 55 1.66 10.07 2.13
N ALA A 56 2.75 10.16 2.89
CA ALA A 56 3.15 11.38 3.58
C ALA A 56 3.61 12.52 2.65
N THR A 57 4.22 12.19 1.51
CA THR A 57 4.75 13.19 0.57
C THR A 57 3.65 14.14 0.08
N SER A 58 2.54 13.58 -0.41
CA SER A 58 1.43 14.41 -0.89
C SER A 58 0.69 15.11 0.25
N TYR A 59 0.53 14.42 1.39
CA TYR A 59 -0.03 15.03 2.60
C TYR A 59 0.74 16.27 3.02
N ASN A 60 2.06 16.15 3.19
CA ASN A 60 2.90 17.26 3.62
C ASN A 60 2.95 18.40 2.59
N ALA A 61 2.81 18.08 1.32
CA ALA A 61 2.80 19.09 0.26
C ALA A 61 1.59 20.02 0.29
N VAL A 62 0.43 19.55 0.83
CA VAL A 62 -0.81 20.33 0.84
C VAL A 62 -1.33 20.63 2.25
N LYS A 63 -0.71 20.04 3.27
CA LYS A 63 -1.07 20.29 4.68
C LYS A 63 -0.91 21.78 5.02
N GLY A 64 -1.97 22.37 5.56
CA GLY A 64 -1.98 23.77 5.97
C GLY A 64 -2.14 24.79 4.84
N GLN A 65 -2.42 24.35 3.60
CA GLN A 65 -2.76 25.26 2.53
C GLN A 65 -4.12 25.92 2.84
N ALA A 66 -4.16 27.27 2.79
CA ALA A 66 -5.38 28.01 3.08
C ALA A 66 -6.51 27.65 2.09
N GLY A 67 -7.73 27.57 2.58
CA GLY A 67 -8.91 27.25 1.78
C GLY A 67 -9.02 25.77 1.35
N THR A 68 -8.20 24.88 1.92
CA THR A 68 -8.24 23.45 1.61
C THR A 68 -8.64 22.61 2.82
N GLU A 69 -9.29 21.48 2.57
CA GLU A 69 -9.65 20.48 3.56
C GLU A 69 -9.06 19.14 3.19
N ILE A 70 -8.38 18.48 4.13
CA ILE A 70 -7.89 17.11 3.96
C ILE A 70 -8.86 16.17 4.67
N ARG A 71 -9.49 15.28 3.93
CA ARG A 71 -10.33 14.21 4.45
C ARG A 71 -9.60 12.90 4.38
N GLN A 72 -9.42 12.27 5.52
CA GLN A 72 -8.82 10.94 5.63
C GLN A 72 -9.93 9.91 5.82
N SER A 73 -9.79 8.78 5.15
CA SER A 73 -10.68 7.65 5.33
C SER A 73 -9.88 6.35 5.39
N GLN A 74 -10.48 5.36 6.02
CA GLN A 74 -9.95 4.00 6.01
C GLN A 74 -10.06 3.39 4.62
N ASN A 75 -9.01 2.67 4.23
CA ASN A 75 -8.91 2.04 2.91
C ASN A 75 -8.86 0.52 3.07
N THR A 76 -9.37 -0.20 2.08
CA THR A 76 -9.31 -1.66 2.00
C THR A 76 -8.07 -2.17 1.25
N ASN A 77 -7.15 -1.30 0.87
CA ASN A 77 -5.91 -1.69 0.22
C ASN A 77 -4.89 -2.21 1.23
N VAL A 78 -4.25 -3.32 0.91
CA VAL A 78 -3.12 -3.87 1.66
C VAL A 78 -1.91 -4.02 0.76
N ASN A 79 -0.75 -3.67 1.30
CA ASN A 79 0.51 -4.03 0.68
C ASN A 79 0.87 -5.45 1.12
N ILE A 80 1.14 -6.32 0.17
CA ILE A 80 1.47 -7.73 0.42
C ILE A 80 2.86 -8.06 -0.10
N ILE A 81 3.54 -8.97 0.59
CA ILE A 81 4.74 -9.63 0.10
C ILE A 81 4.33 -11.00 -0.40
N GLN A 82 4.43 -11.21 -1.70
CA GLN A 82 4.12 -12.49 -2.32
C GLN A 82 5.42 -13.21 -2.71
N LEU A 83 5.64 -14.38 -2.14
CA LEU A 83 6.79 -15.22 -2.45
C LEU A 83 6.43 -16.22 -3.54
N ASN A 84 7.27 -16.33 -4.58
CA ASN A 84 7.07 -17.30 -5.64
C ASN A 84 7.57 -18.68 -5.20
N PRO A 85 6.67 -19.68 -5.00
CA PRO A 85 7.07 -21.01 -4.52
C PRO A 85 7.91 -21.81 -5.52
N LYS A 86 7.87 -21.46 -6.81
CA LYS A 86 8.73 -22.08 -7.82
C LYS A 86 10.18 -21.53 -7.79
N ARG A 87 10.38 -20.35 -7.22
CA ARG A 87 11.70 -19.74 -7.09
C ARG A 87 12.32 -19.99 -5.72
N ILE A 88 11.49 -20.04 -4.69
CA ILE A 88 11.88 -20.35 -3.32
C ILE A 88 11.13 -21.62 -2.91
N GLU A 89 11.66 -22.78 -3.29
CA GLU A 89 10.97 -24.07 -3.11
C GLU A 89 10.90 -24.51 -1.66
N ASP A 90 11.89 -24.17 -0.84
CA ASP A 90 11.92 -24.51 0.58
C ASP A 90 10.86 -23.71 1.35
N LEU A 91 9.90 -24.44 1.93
CA LEU A 91 8.81 -23.85 2.72
C LEU A 91 9.32 -23.15 3.98
N ALA A 92 10.34 -23.70 4.64
CA ALA A 92 10.90 -23.10 5.85
C ALA A 92 11.57 -21.77 5.53
N LEU A 93 12.28 -21.68 4.41
CA LEU A 93 12.86 -20.43 3.94
C LEU A 93 11.77 -19.38 3.63
N ARG A 94 10.68 -19.76 2.96
CA ARG A 94 9.56 -18.82 2.74
C ARG A 94 8.95 -18.33 4.05
N ARG A 95 8.72 -19.24 5.01
CA ARG A 95 8.19 -18.87 6.33
C ARG A 95 9.15 -17.96 7.11
N ALA A 96 10.44 -18.24 7.06
CA ALA A 96 11.45 -17.42 7.70
C ALA A 96 11.52 -16.00 7.09
N ILE A 97 11.46 -15.88 5.77
CA ILE A 97 11.41 -14.58 5.08
C ILE A 97 10.19 -13.78 5.56
N LEU A 98 9.01 -14.38 5.61
CA LEU A 98 7.81 -13.68 6.08
C LEU A 98 7.88 -13.32 7.56
N ALA A 99 8.44 -14.20 8.40
CA ALA A 99 8.64 -13.94 9.82
C ALA A 99 9.67 -12.84 10.07
N SER A 100 10.68 -12.69 9.21
CA SER A 100 11.72 -11.66 9.37
C SER A 100 11.23 -10.23 9.14
N VAL A 101 10.06 -10.06 8.54
CA VAL A 101 9.52 -8.73 8.19
C VAL A 101 8.95 -8.04 9.42
N ASP A 102 9.56 -6.93 9.81
CA ASP A 102 9.03 -6.03 10.84
C ASP A 102 7.95 -5.14 10.26
N ARG A 103 6.71 -5.60 10.36
CA ARG A 103 5.54 -4.91 9.83
C ARG A 103 5.25 -3.59 10.54
N GLU A 104 5.57 -3.50 11.83
CA GLU A 104 5.36 -2.27 12.61
C GLU A 104 6.35 -1.19 12.18
N GLN A 105 7.62 -1.52 11.98
CA GLN A 105 8.58 -0.56 11.46
C GLN A 105 8.21 -0.07 10.06
N ILE A 106 7.74 -0.96 9.19
CA ILE A 106 7.26 -0.58 7.86
C ILE A 106 6.08 0.37 7.97
N ALA A 107 5.08 0.05 8.79
CA ALA A 107 3.92 0.90 8.98
C ALA A 107 4.30 2.27 9.57
N LYS A 108 5.19 2.32 10.55
CA LYS A 108 5.72 3.57 11.10
C LYS A 108 6.42 4.41 10.02
N ALA A 109 7.24 3.80 9.19
CA ALA A 109 7.94 4.50 8.11
C ALA A 109 6.97 5.14 7.10
N TYR A 110 5.86 4.46 6.77
CA TYR A 110 4.90 4.94 5.78
C TYR A 110 3.84 5.88 6.35
N PHE A 111 3.38 5.66 7.58
CA PHE A 111 2.14 6.27 8.08
C PHE A 111 2.31 7.15 9.32
N SER A 112 3.49 7.20 9.97
CA SER A 112 3.67 7.99 11.19
C SER A 112 3.32 9.47 11.01
N GLN A 113 3.64 10.04 9.85
CA GLN A 113 3.36 11.45 9.54
C GLN A 113 1.87 11.72 9.22
N LEU A 114 1.09 10.67 9.03
CA LEU A 114 -0.34 10.73 8.73
C LEU A 114 -1.22 10.58 9.97
N GLY A 115 -0.62 10.48 11.17
CA GLY A 115 -1.37 10.25 12.41
C GLY A 115 -2.02 8.86 12.48
N TRP A 116 -1.41 7.86 11.81
CA TRP A 116 -1.94 6.51 11.80
C TRP A 116 -1.88 5.85 13.20
N THR A 117 -3.01 5.32 13.64
CA THR A 117 -3.17 4.66 14.95
C THR A 117 -3.87 3.31 14.86
N GLU A 118 -4.18 2.84 13.66
CA GLU A 118 -4.95 1.62 13.47
C GLU A 118 -4.09 0.36 13.62
N PRO A 119 -4.69 -0.77 14.05
CA PRO A 119 -3.98 -2.02 14.13
C PRO A 119 -3.57 -2.51 12.72
N LEU A 120 -2.44 -3.22 12.66
CA LEU A 120 -1.98 -3.86 11.44
C LEU A 120 -2.97 -4.93 10.99
N PRO A 121 -3.35 -4.98 9.69
CA PRO A 121 -4.25 -6.00 9.20
C PRO A 121 -3.57 -7.39 9.25
N GLY A 122 -4.27 -8.36 9.79
CA GLY A 122 -3.86 -9.78 9.81
C GLY A 122 -4.67 -10.66 8.86
N SER A 123 -5.44 -10.04 7.97
CA SER A 123 -6.20 -10.70 6.91
C SER A 123 -6.07 -9.92 5.62
N ILE A 124 -6.10 -10.63 4.49
CA ILE A 124 -6.16 -10.02 3.14
C ILE A 124 -7.60 -9.93 2.62
N ILE A 125 -8.57 -10.47 3.36
CA ILE A 125 -9.99 -10.51 2.94
C ILE A 125 -10.77 -9.39 3.59
N ALA A 126 -10.52 -9.14 4.88
CA ALA A 126 -11.22 -8.11 5.64
C ALA A 126 -10.22 -7.25 6.42
N MET A 127 -10.52 -5.97 6.55
CA MET A 127 -9.73 -5.03 7.34
C MET A 127 -10.18 -5.00 8.80
N PRO A 128 -9.32 -4.57 9.75
CA PRO A 128 -9.63 -4.53 11.17
C PRO A 128 -10.94 -3.79 11.51
N PHE A 129 -11.32 -2.79 10.73
CA PHE A 129 -12.55 -2.01 10.92
C PHE A 129 -13.80 -2.66 10.30
N GLN A 130 -13.67 -3.75 9.56
CA GLN A 130 -14.80 -4.40 8.91
C GLN A 130 -15.44 -5.48 9.81
N LYS A 131 -16.76 -5.59 9.73
CA LYS A 131 -17.49 -6.66 10.42
C LYS A 131 -17.02 -8.04 9.91
N GLY A 132 -16.73 -8.95 10.84
CA GLY A 132 -16.25 -10.29 10.51
C GLY A 132 -14.73 -10.38 10.30
N TYR A 133 -13.99 -9.31 10.58
CA TYR A 133 -12.54 -9.37 10.59
C TYR A 133 -12.03 -10.44 11.57
N GLN A 134 -11.07 -11.19 11.10
CA GLN A 134 -10.30 -12.13 11.92
C GLN A 134 -8.82 -11.92 11.63
N ASN A 135 -8.03 -11.78 12.70
CA ASN A 135 -6.59 -11.73 12.57
C ASN A 135 -6.06 -13.16 12.38
N ASN A 136 -5.71 -13.50 11.15
CA ASN A 136 -5.13 -14.79 10.80
C ASN A 136 -3.59 -14.74 10.78
N TYR A 137 -3.00 -13.61 11.11
CA TYR A 137 -1.56 -13.47 11.21
C TYR A 137 -1.13 -13.96 12.60
N ALA A 138 -0.69 -15.21 12.66
CA ALA A 138 -0.20 -15.84 13.88
C ALA A 138 1.31 -16.11 13.78
N GLY A 139 1.99 -15.90 14.87
CA GLY A 139 3.40 -16.24 15.05
C GLY A 139 4.29 -15.05 15.41
N ASP A 140 5.44 -15.39 15.96
CA ASP A 140 6.48 -14.42 16.28
C ASP A 140 7.10 -13.83 15.00
N THR A 141 7.53 -12.59 15.08
CA THR A 141 8.20 -11.88 13.98
C THR A 141 9.57 -11.39 14.39
N GLY A 142 10.35 -10.98 13.39
CA GLY A 142 11.71 -10.50 13.57
C GLY A 142 12.78 -11.57 13.32
N ALA A 143 14.04 -11.12 13.36
CA ALA A 143 15.19 -11.96 13.02
C ALA A 143 15.30 -13.24 13.87
N GLN A 144 14.95 -13.15 15.16
CA GLN A 144 15.00 -14.31 16.06
C GLN A 144 13.96 -15.38 15.69
N ALA A 145 12.73 -14.96 15.37
CA ALA A 145 11.68 -15.88 14.93
C ALA A 145 12.04 -16.56 13.61
N ALA A 146 12.57 -15.80 12.66
CA ALA A 146 13.07 -16.31 11.38
C ALA A 146 14.20 -17.33 11.59
N GLY A 147 15.15 -17.04 12.50
CA GLY A 147 16.23 -17.96 12.86
C GLY A 147 15.73 -19.28 13.39
N LYS A 148 14.81 -19.27 14.36
CA LYS A 148 14.19 -20.49 14.92
C LYS A 148 13.51 -21.36 13.84
N ILE A 149 12.82 -20.73 12.88
CA ILE A 149 12.18 -21.45 11.77
C ILE A 149 13.23 -22.15 10.90
N LEU A 150 14.33 -21.47 10.58
CA LEU A 150 15.41 -22.04 9.78
C LEU A 150 16.15 -23.16 10.52
N GLU A 151 16.49 -22.95 11.78
CA GLU A 151 17.16 -23.95 12.62
C GLU A 151 16.32 -25.22 12.78
N ALA A 152 15.02 -25.08 13.04
CA ALA A 152 14.09 -26.22 13.10
C ALA A 152 14.00 -26.98 11.76
N ALA A 153 14.31 -26.33 10.65
CA ALA A 153 14.34 -26.96 9.33
C ALA A 153 15.73 -27.51 8.93
N GLY A 154 16.70 -27.49 9.84
CA GLY A 154 18.05 -28.02 9.62
C GLY A 154 19.00 -27.05 8.94
N TYR A 155 18.71 -25.75 8.95
CA TYR A 155 19.69 -24.73 8.61
C TYR A 155 20.58 -24.45 9.81
N SER A 156 21.84 -24.14 9.57
CA SER A 156 22.79 -23.68 10.58
C SER A 156 23.29 -22.28 10.23
N LYS A 157 23.55 -21.49 11.26
CA LYS A 157 24.13 -20.16 11.07
C LYS A 157 25.61 -20.31 10.74
N SER A 158 26.06 -19.66 9.66
CA SER A 158 27.44 -19.64 9.20
C SER A 158 27.86 -18.18 8.96
N GLY A 159 28.52 -17.56 9.95
CA GLY A 159 28.76 -16.12 9.94
C GLY A 159 27.45 -15.33 9.98
N ASP A 160 27.25 -14.49 8.99
CA ASP A 160 26.05 -13.63 8.86
C ASP A 160 24.88 -14.31 8.13
N TYR A 161 25.08 -15.53 7.65
CA TYR A 161 24.12 -16.24 6.81
C TYR A 161 23.65 -17.54 7.44
N TYR A 162 22.50 -18.03 6.99
CA TYR A 162 22.05 -19.40 7.23
C TYR A 162 22.39 -20.28 6.03
N ALA A 163 22.81 -21.50 6.29
CA ALA A 163 23.15 -22.48 5.26
C ALA A 163 22.57 -23.86 5.60
N LYS A 164 22.26 -24.64 4.57
CA LYS A 164 21.82 -26.04 4.67
C LYS A 164 22.48 -26.85 3.57
N ASN A 165 23.10 -27.97 3.93
CA ASN A 165 23.80 -28.85 2.99
C ASN A 165 24.86 -28.09 2.14
N GLY A 166 25.61 -27.18 2.77
CA GLY A 166 26.63 -26.38 2.09
C GLY A 166 26.10 -25.24 1.18
N LYS A 167 24.77 -25.06 1.10
CA LYS A 167 24.15 -24.02 0.29
C LYS A 167 23.63 -22.91 1.19
N VAL A 168 24.05 -21.68 0.93
CA VAL A 168 23.58 -20.48 1.64
C VAL A 168 22.11 -20.22 1.32
N ALA A 169 21.33 -19.92 2.36
CA ALA A 169 19.96 -19.47 2.22
C ALA A 169 19.95 -18.05 1.59
N GLY A 170 19.33 -17.91 0.46
CA GLY A 170 19.28 -16.63 -0.24
C GLY A 170 18.09 -16.55 -1.20
N PHE A 171 17.71 -15.32 -1.51
CA PHE A 171 16.66 -15.03 -2.50
C PHE A 171 16.95 -13.67 -3.15
N ALA A 172 16.38 -13.46 -4.32
CA ALA A 172 16.43 -12.16 -4.98
C ALA A 172 15.13 -11.40 -4.69
N LEU A 173 15.28 -10.18 -4.17
CA LEU A 173 14.19 -9.23 -4.03
C LEU A 173 14.23 -8.27 -5.22
N THR A 174 13.17 -8.26 -6.03
CA THR A 174 13.03 -7.30 -7.11
C THR A 174 12.04 -6.23 -6.67
N SER A 175 12.48 -4.99 -6.61
CA SER A 175 11.62 -3.84 -6.43
C SER A 175 11.47 -3.09 -7.75
N PHE A 176 10.26 -2.70 -8.07
CA PHE A 176 10.01 -1.76 -9.15
C PHE A 176 10.15 -0.37 -8.52
N GLY A 177 11.31 0.26 -8.73
CA GLY A 177 11.51 1.62 -8.30
C GLY A 177 10.45 2.51 -8.95
N SER A 178 9.90 3.44 -8.20
CA SER A 178 9.21 4.58 -8.81
C SER A 178 10.26 5.32 -9.64
N ALA A 179 10.10 5.28 -10.94
CA ALA A 179 10.84 6.16 -11.84
C ALA A 179 10.58 7.62 -11.47
#